data_8bb533e01dc54f33ddce210f6fb99f1f
#
_entry.id   8bb533e01dc54f33ddce210f6fb99f1f
#
_cell.length_a   1.000
_cell.length_b   1.000
_cell.length_c   1.000
_cell.angle_alpha   90.00
_cell.angle_beta   90.00
_cell.angle_gamma   90.00
#
_symmetry.space_group_name_H-M   'P 1'
#
loop_
_entity.id
_entity.type
_entity.pdbx_description
1 polymer ?
#
loop_
_entity_poly.entity_id
_entity_poly.type
_entity_poly.pdbx_seq_one_letter_code
_entity_poly.pdbx_strand_id
1 'polypeptide(L)'
;MKHLKWIIPLTVTIILVANSSCSKNQELFDKDVTQAISDSLSPVDSIDLYHNWSLTETKSITVTANTDVNAQWLKILTADPRQSSDAEVATQVMISDGETTSMSFCYPKIVTTLYAALVDDEGRYTVTAFSPNTSKVDFSDPLYTKQIMNYIPQPQVFVYCYEQEMPDYTNLNFDYDDAVLSISYERTGEREIRFHVWLNAVGTDRPMSAALHLKNFKYDEIESITTEGGASFNVNSKGEEIIDQYISVNLLRNRELLLKSQSQEKEEDKEAVINLFCDAHWATGDLLAQDNIGLIPRKHYNVSKGSTADYLTMTPREVTYIVTFKESKGLEYLNFDLIDPFIIKEYLGGTFEVHQFAYCNDWVLKNYKIPEEIVKLPWALVIPYKKFRHPLDEVNIGFKKKDVIGFGAYSKVRGHTFGEWSMDHNLALDWYLNEYATESQVY
;
A
#
# COMPACT_ATOMS: atom_id res chain seq x y z
N MET A 1 -5.55 -74.92 -7.62
CA MET A 1 -5.13 -74.05 -8.74
C MET A 1 -6.27 -73.24 -9.38
N LYS A 2 -7.15 -72.60 -8.59
CA LYS A 2 -8.26 -71.77 -9.11
C LYS A 2 -8.21 -70.33 -8.65
N HIS A 3 -7.20 -69.91 -7.87
CA HIS A 3 -7.12 -68.55 -7.34
C HIS A 3 -6.08 -67.62 -8.04
N LEU A 4 -5.35 -68.17 -9.05
CA LEU A 4 -4.28 -67.38 -9.70
C LEU A 4 -4.73 -66.62 -10.96
N LYS A 5 -5.94 -66.88 -11.44
CA LYS A 5 -6.43 -66.23 -12.69
C LYS A 5 -7.08 -64.87 -12.52
N TRP A 6 -7.32 -64.42 -11.30
CA TRP A 6 -7.98 -63.14 -11.03
C TRP A 6 -7.03 -61.99 -10.56
N ILE A 7 -5.80 -62.35 -10.22
CA ILE A 7 -4.81 -61.34 -9.73
C ILE A 7 -4.15 -60.58 -10.88
N ILE A 8 -3.97 -61.22 -12.04
CA ILE A 8 -3.29 -60.57 -13.18
C ILE A 8 -4.08 -59.42 -13.80
N PRO A 9 -5.42 -59.49 -14.00
CA PRO A 9 -6.14 -58.34 -14.56
C PRO A 9 -6.28 -57.16 -13.57
N LEU A 10 -6.26 -57.44 -12.25
CA LEU A 10 -6.37 -56.36 -11.26
C LEU A 10 -5.07 -55.54 -11.16
N THR A 11 -3.92 -56.22 -11.22
CA THR A 11 -2.61 -55.54 -11.22
C THR A 11 -2.36 -54.73 -12.49
N VAL A 12 -2.80 -55.24 -13.64
CA VAL A 12 -2.69 -54.49 -14.90
C VAL A 12 -3.62 -53.27 -14.90
N THR A 13 -4.81 -53.40 -14.33
CA THR A 13 -5.77 -52.28 -14.23
C THR A 13 -5.27 -51.21 -13.25
N ILE A 14 -4.63 -51.60 -12.13
CA ILE A 14 -4.03 -50.65 -11.18
C ILE A 14 -2.82 -49.94 -11.80
N ILE A 15 -1.99 -50.63 -12.57
CA ILE A 15 -0.83 -50.03 -13.26
C ILE A 15 -1.30 -49.07 -14.37
N LEU A 16 -2.40 -49.39 -15.08
CA LEU A 16 -2.96 -48.50 -16.10
C LEU A 16 -3.61 -47.24 -15.48
N VAL A 17 -4.24 -47.37 -14.32
CA VAL A 17 -4.80 -46.22 -13.60
C VAL A 17 -3.71 -45.35 -12.98
N ALA A 18 -2.62 -45.95 -12.50
CA ALA A 18 -1.47 -45.19 -11.99
C ALA A 18 -0.72 -44.43 -13.10
N ASN A 19 -0.61 -45.03 -14.31
CA ASN A 19 0.03 -44.34 -15.42
C ASN A 19 -0.88 -43.26 -16.06
N SER A 20 -2.21 -43.42 -16.00
CA SER A 20 -3.11 -42.37 -16.46
C SER A 20 -3.20 -41.17 -15.46
N SER A 21 -2.90 -41.39 -14.18
CA SER A 21 -2.82 -40.35 -13.19
C SER A 21 -1.57 -39.46 -13.37
N CYS A 22 -0.43 -40.05 -13.80
CA CYS A 22 0.78 -39.27 -14.06
C CYS A 22 0.70 -38.43 -15.36
N SER A 23 -0.02 -38.90 -16.39
CA SER A 23 -0.20 -38.13 -17.62
C SER A 23 -1.15 -36.92 -17.43
N LYS A 24 -2.17 -37.08 -16.56
CA LYS A 24 -3.05 -35.94 -16.23
C LYS A 24 -2.35 -34.82 -15.44
N ASN A 25 -1.36 -35.16 -14.63
CA ASN A 25 -0.56 -34.15 -13.96
C ASN A 25 0.38 -33.39 -14.89
N GLN A 26 0.75 -33.98 -16.03
CA GLN A 26 1.58 -33.31 -17.03
C GLN A 26 0.76 -32.30 -17.85
N GLU A 27 -0.54 -32.61 -18.13
CA GLU A 27 -1.47 -31.69 -18.77
C GLU A 27 -1.86 -30.49 -17.86
N LEU A 28 -1.81 -30.65 -16.54
CA LEU A 28 -2.05 -29.55 -15.58
C LEU A 28 -0.92 -28.49 -15.58
N PHE A 29 0.25 -28.85 -16.13
CA PHE A 29 1.38 -27.94 -16.32
C PHE A 29 1.57 -27.58 -17.81
N ASP A 30 0.60 -27.88 -18.66
CA ASP A 30 0.58 -27.39 -20.02
C ASP A 30 0.39 -25.87 -19.99
N LYS A 31 1.24 -25.16 -20.71
CA LYS A 31 1.24 -23.71 -20.76
C LYS A 31 -0.12 -23.16 -21.24
N ASP A 32 -0.74 -23.84 -22.21
CA ASP A 32 -2.02 -23.44 -22.78
C ASP A 32 -3.19 -23.67 -21.80
N VAL A 33 -3.13 -24.75 -21.01
CA VAL A 33 -4.12 -25.01 -19.96
C VAL A 33 -3.95 -24.05 -18.80
N THR A 34 -2.71 -23.76 -18.41
CA THR A 34 -2.40 -22.76 -17.37
C THR A 34 -2.84 -21.37 -17.82
N GLN A 35 -2.60 -21.00 -19.07
CA GLN A 35 -3.07 -19.75 -19.65
C GLN A 35 -4.61 -19.69 -19.69
N ALA A 36 -5.29 -20.76 -20.12
CA ALA A 36 -6.75 -20.81 -20.12
C ALA A 36 -7.36 -20.71 -18.71
N ILE A 37 -6.70 -21.30 -17.71
CA ILE A 37 -7.09 -21.15 -16.30
C ILE A 37 -6.83 -19.70 -15.83
N SER A 38 -5.67 -19.14 -16.14
CA SER A 38 -5.34 -17.75 -15.84
C SER A 38 -6.34 -16.78 -16.49
N ASP A 39 -6.67 -16.99 -17.77
CA ASP A 39 -7.66 -16.18 -18.49
C ASP A 39 -9.08 -16.35 -17.92
N SER A 40 -9.41 -17.53 -17.39
CA SER A 40 -10.69 -17.77 -16.73
C SER A 40 -10.79 -17.17 -15.34
N LEU A 41 -9.66 -17.03 -14.67
CA LEU A 41 -9.52 -16.41 -13.35
C LEU A 41 -9.20 -14.92 -13.46
N SER A 42 -8.61 -14.49 -14.59
CA SER A 42 -8.38 -13.08 -14.85
C SER A 42 -9.71 -12.34 -14.83
N PRO A 43 -9.87 -11.38 -13.94
CA PRO A 43 -11.15 -10.72 -13.74
C PRO A 43 -11.50 -9.76 -14.87
N VAL A 44 -10.57 -9.44 -15.75
CA VAL A 44 -10.75 -8.53 -16.89
C VAL A 44 -10.37 -9.21 -18.20
N ASP A 45 -11.09 -8.86 -19.29
CA ASP A 45 -10.84 -9.39 -20.62
C ASP A 45 -9.46 -9.00 -21.19
N SER A 46 -8.94 -7.87 -20.78
CA SER A 46 -7.58 -7.40 -21.10
C SER A 46 -7.12 -6.38 -20.09
N ILE A 47 -5.85 -6.48 -19.68
CA ILE A 47 -5.19 -5.44 -18.88
C ILE A 47 -4.42 -4.56 -19.86
N ASP A 48 -4.47 -3.24 -19.65
CA ASP A 48 -3.64 -2.32 -20.39
C ASP A 48 -2.15 -2.67 -20.19
N LEU A 49 -1.45 -2.89 -21.29
CA LEU A 49 -0.03 -3.27 -21.28
C LEU A 49 0.88 -2.18 -20.69
N TYR A 50 0.42 -0.94 -20.68
CA TYR A 50 1.13 0.21 -20.15
C TYR A 50 0.65 0.63 -18.76
N HIS A 51 -0.21 -0.19 -18.13
CA HIS A 51 -0.75 0.11 -16.82
C HIS A 51 0.35 0.08 -15.77
N ASN A 52 0.54 1.18 -15.09
CA ASN A 52 1.46 1.31 -13.96
C ASN A 52 0.74 1.28 -12.60
N TRP A 53 -0.57 0.99 -12.60
CA TRP A 53 -1.44 0.93 -11.41
C TRP A 53 -1.32 2.13 -10.47
N SER A 54 -0.88 3.27 -10.98
CA SER A 54 -0.76 4.50 -10.22
C SER A 54 -1.93 5.44 -10.47
N LEU A 55 -2.54 5.90 -9.39
CA LEU A 55 -3.57 6.94 -9.36
C LEU A 55 -2.98 8.33 -9.12
N THR A 56 -1.65 8.43 -9.03
CA THR A 56 -0.92 9.66 -8.73
C THR A 56 0.07 10.01 -9.82
N GLU A 57 0.45 11.28 -9.84
CA GLU A 57 1.61 11.79 -10.55
C GLU A 57 2.61 12.39 -9.58
N THR A 58 3.88 12.22 -9.86
CA THR A 58 4.99 12.86 -9.14
C THR A 58 5.52 14.04 -9.93
N LYS A 59 5.72 15.14 -9.23
CA LYS A 59 6.17 16.41 -9.80
C LYS A 59 7.29 17.01 -8.97
N SER A 60 8.20 17.70 -9.64
CA SER A 60 9.15 18.60 -9.00
C SER A 60 8.80 20.05 -9.37
N ILE A 61 8.92 20.95 -8.40
CA ILE A 61 8.64 22.35 -8.55
C ILE A 61 9.73 23.19 -7.87
N THR A 62 10.04 24.35 -8.43
CA THR A 62 10.89 25.35 -7.79
C THR A 62 10.03 26.52 -7.34
N VAL A 63 10.14 26.90 -6.07
CA VAL A 63 9.35 27.98 -5.47
C VAL A 63 10.28 29.03 -4.90
N THR A 64 9.98 30.30 -5.17
CA THR A 64 10.66 31.46 -4.58
C THR A 64 9.73 32.15 -3.60
N ALA A 65 10.13 32.21 -2.33
CA ALA A 65 9.44 32.94 -1.27
C ALA A 65 9.90 34.40 -1.22
N ASN A 66 9.64 35.13 -2.28
CA ASN A 66 10.08 36.52 -2.38
C ASN A 66 9.00 37.48 -1.86
N THR A 67 8.72 37.44 -0.56
CA THR A 67 7.69 38.27 0.08
C THR A 67 8.11 38.66 1.50
N ASP A 68 7.47 39.69 2.05
CA ASP A 68 7.64 40.15 3.45
C ASP A 68 6.61 39.43 4.34
N VAL A 69 6.58 38.09 4.32
CA VAL A 69 5.60 37.31 5.07
C VAL A 69 6.16 36.62 6.31
N ASN A 70 7.48 36.69 6.52
CA ASN A 70 8.16 35.94 7.57
C ASN A 70 7.91 34.43 7.46
N ALA A 71 8.11 33.90 6.24
CA ALA A 71 7.84 32.50 5.93
C ALA A 71 8.71 31.56 6.76
N GLN A 72 8.09 30.50 7.27
CA GLN A 72 8.72 29.40 7.98
C GLN A 72 8.60 28.09 7.21
N TRP A 73 7.47 27.92 6.53
CA TRP A 73 7.15 26.71 5.77
C TRP A 73 6.59 27.04 4.40
N LEU A 74 6.99 26.26 3.42
CA LEU A 74 6.32 26.13 2.13
C LEU A 74 5.58 24.81 2.11
N LYS A 75 4.28 24.85 1.80
CA LYS A 75 3.43 23.67 1.65
C LYS A 75 2.86 23.61 0.24
N ILE A 76 2.75 22.40 -0.32
CA ILE A 76 1.98 22.13 -1.55
C ILE A 76 0.69 21.44 -1.14
N LEU A 77 -0.44 21.99 -1.61
CA LEU A 77 -1.78 21.55 -1.22
C LEU A 77 -2.55 21.02 -2.44
N THR A 78 -3.39 20.03 -2.20
CA THR A 78 -4.21 19.36 -3.24
C THR A 78 -5.49 20.12 -3.58
N ALA A 79 -5.91 21.07 -2.76
CA ALA A 79 -7.07 21.93 -2.98
C ALA A 79 -6.88 23.30 -2.33
N ASP A 80 -7.78 24.26 -2.66
CA ASP A 80 -7.78 25.57 -2.04
C ASP A 80 -8.17 25.49 -0.56
N PRO A 81 -7.25 25.77 0.36
CA PRO A 81 -7.50 25.63 1.80
C PRO A 81 -8.49 26.69 2.32
N ARG A 82 -8.80 27.71 1.52
CA ARG A 82 -9.76 28.77 1.87
C ARG A 82 -11.21 28.37 1.53
N GLN A 83 -11.38 27.38 0.66
CA GLN A 83 -12.66 26.95 0.12
C GLN A 83 -13.01 25.51 0.43
N SER A 84 -12.03 24.68 0.71
CA SER A 84 -12.21 23.25 0.94
C SER A 84 -11.54 22.77 2.22
N SER A 85 -12.32 22.10 3.06
CA SER A 85 -11.79 21.35 4.22
C SER A 85 -11.06 20.06 3.84
N ASP A 86 -11.17 19.65 2.58
CA ASP A 86 -10.50 18.47 2.04
C ASP A 86 -9.13 18.80 1.39
N ALA A 87 -8.62 20.03 1.57
CA ALA A 87 -7.26 20.36 1.19
C ALA A 87 -6.27 19.59 2.06
N GLU A 88 -5.37 18.84 1.41
CA GLU A 88 -4.34 18.05 2.06
C GLU A 88 -2.95 18.56 1.67
N VAL A 89 -1.97 18.40 2.57
CA VAL A 89 -0.57 18.76 2.35
C VAL A 89 0.12 17.60 1.64
N ALA A 90 0.42 17.78 0.35
CA ALA A 90 1.13 16.78 -0.44
C ALA A 90 2.63 16.71 -0.08
N THR A 91 3.22 17.85 0.29
CA THR A 91 4.58 17.95 0.83
C THR A 91 4.78 19.29 1.55
N GLN A 92 5.81 19.38 2.40
CA GLN A 92 6.21 20.62 3.03
C GLN A 92 7.72 20.68 3.26
N VAL A 93 8.28 21.88 3.15
CA VAL A 93 9.70 22.18 3.44
C VAL A 93 9.81 23.47 4.20
N MET A 94 10.88 23.60 5.00
CA MET A 94 11.23 24.88 5.63
C MET A 94 11.74 25.84 4.55
N ILE A 95 11.37 27.11 4.65
CA ILE A 95 11.78 28.18 3.74
C ILE A 95 11.76 29.52 4.45
N SER A 96 12.64 30.42 4.05
CA SER A 96 12.69 31.81 4.55
C SER A 96 12.35 32.80 3.43
N ASP A 97 11.98 34.03 3.79
CA ASP A 97 11.74 35.10 2.83
C ASP A 97 12.95 35.31 1.92
N GLY A 98 12.69 35.44 0.60
CA GLY A 98 13.70 35.60 -0.44
C GLY A 98 14.42 34.30 -0.85
N GLU A 99 14.17 33.20 -0.15
CA GLU A 99 14.77 31.90 -0.49
C GLU A 99 14.08 31.26 -1.69
N THR A 100 14.85 30.50 -2.44
CA THR A 100 14.34 29.66 -3.54
C THR A 100 14.68 28.20 -3.22
N THR A 101 13.66 27.34 -3.22
CA THR A 101 13.83 25.90 -2.97
C THR A 101 13.19 25.09 -4.10
N SER A 102 13.67 23.86 -4.29
CA SER A 102 13.05 22.88 -5.17
C SER A 102 12.61 21.68 -4.33
N MET A 103 11.44 21.13 -4.63
CA MET A 103 10.86 20.00 -3.91
C MET A 103 10.15 19.06 -4.88
N SER A 104 9.93 17.83 -4.42
CA SER A 104 9.12 16.83 -5.13
C SER A 104 7.89 16.44 -4.31
N PHE A 105 6.80 16.11 -4.98
CA PHE A 105 5.56 15.68 -4.32
C PHE A 105 4.73 14.80 -5.25
N CYS A 106 3.91 13.92 -4.66
CA CYS A 106 2.87 13.17 -5.34
C CYS A 106 1.51 13.81 -5.13
N TYR A 107 0.66 13.76 -6.16
CA TYR A 107 -0.73 14.24 -6.08
C TYR A 107 -1.66 13.33 -6.90
N PRO A 108 -2.96 13.22 -6.54
CA PRO A 108 -3.93 12.42 -7.30
C PRO A 108 -4.10 12.94 -8.73
N LYS A 109 -4.12 12.06 -9.73
CA LYS A 109 -4.27 12.42 -11.15
C LYS A 109 -5.55 13.22 -11.47
N ILE A 110 -6.57 13.11 -10.62
CA ILE A 110 -7.81 13.87 -10.73
C ILE A 110 -7.66 15.35 -10.34
N VAL A 111 -6.56 15.74 -9.69
CA VAL A 111 -6.32 17.12 -9.26
C VAL A 111 -5.83 17.94 -10.45
N THR A 112 -6.60 18.94 -10.85
CA THR A 112 -6.30 19.81 -12.00
C THR A 112 -5.66 21.13 -11.60
N THR A 113 -5.74 21.51 -10.32
CA THR A 113 -5.17 22.75 -9.77
C THR A 113 -4.54 22.44 -8.43
N LEU A 114 -3.30 22.81 -8.25
CA LEU A 114 -2.53 22.73 -7.03
C LEU A 114 -2.35 24.10 -6.40
N TYR A 115 -2.00 24.13 -5.12
CA TYR A 115 -1.80 25.37 -4.38
C TYR A 115 -0.47 25.35 -3.65
N ALA A 116 0.34 26.38 -3.83
CA ALA A 116 1.50 26.64 -3.01
C ALA A 116 1.12 27.61 -1.89
N ALA A 117 1.54 27.33 -0.68
CA ALA A 117 1.24 28.12 0.51
C ALA A 117 2.52 28.40 1.31
N LEU A 118 2.83 29.68 1.49
CA LEU A 118 3.80 30.11 2.51
C LEU A 118 3.09 30.23 3.85
N VAL A 119 3.66 29.66 4.89
CA VAL A 119 3.13 29.72 6.26
C VAL A 119 4.11 30.47 7.11
N ASP A 120 3.64 31.52 7.80
CA ASP A 120 4.47 32.34 8.69
C ASP A 120 4.56 31.76 10.12
N ASP A 121 5.27 32.44 11.00
CA ASP A 121 5.47 32.06 12.39
C ASP A 121 4.20 32.15 13.25
N GLU A 122 3.16 32.86 12.78
CA GLU A 122 1.83 32.92 13.42
C GLU A 122 0.85 31.89 12.82
N GLY A 123 1.30 31.01 11.86
CA GLY A 123 0.47 30.02 11.20
C GLY A 123 -0.48 30.60 10.13
N ARG A 124 -0.23 31.81 9.62
CA ARG A 124 -1.01 32.43 8.56
C ARG A 124 -0.51 31.99 7.20
N TYR A 125 -1.44 31.75 6.30
CA TYR A 125 -1.19 31.22 4.96
C TYR A 125 -1.24 32.32 3.91
N THR A 126 -0.20 32.42 3.06
CA THR A 126 -0.20 33.16 1.80
C THR A 126 -0.27 32.12 0.69
N VAL A 127 -1.36 32.10 -0.09
CA VAL A 127 -1.69 30.98 -0.99
C VAL A 127 -1.75 31.44 -2.44
N THR A 128 -1.15 30.68 -3.33
CA THR A 128 -1.27 30.85 -4.78
C THR A 128 -1.66 29.54 -5.47
N ALA A 129 -2.55 29.61 -6.46
CA ALA A 129 -2.91 28.49 -7.30
C ALA A 129 -1.90 28.34 -8.45
N PHE A 130 -1.63 27.09 -8.83
CA PHE A 130 -0.81 26.79 -10.01
C PHE A 130 -1.29 25.51 -10.71
N SER A 131 -1.00 25.42 -12.02
CA SER A 131 -1.28 24.21 -12.79
C SER A 131 -0.24 23.12 -12.45
N PRO A 132 -0.63 21.83 -12.42
CA PRO A 132 0.34 20.72 -12.31
C PRO A 132 1.46 20.76 -13.36
N ASN A 133 1.25 21.43 -14.51
CA ASN A 133 2.26 21.60 -15.55
C ASN A 133 3.26 22.73 -15.25
N THR A 134 3.06 23.48 -14.19
CA THR A 134 3.95 24.59 -13.79
C THR A 134 5.21 24.01 -13.12
N SER A 135 6.38 24.48 -13.54
CA SER A 135 7.67 24.09 -12.95
C SER A 135 8.22 25.10 -11.95
N LYS A 136 7.65 26.31 -11.90
CA LYS A 136 8.09 27.41 -11.03
C LYS A 136 6.89 28.17 -10.49
N VAL A 137 6.97 28.54 -9.21
CA VAL A 137 6.05 29.47 -8.54
C VAL A 137 6.88 30.56 -7.88
N ASP A 138 6.48 31.80 -8.07
CA ASP A 138 7.14 32.97 -7.49
C ASP A 138 6.11 33.80 -6.72
N PHE A 139 6.33 33.98 -5.43
CA PHE A 139 5.45 34.75 -4.54
C PHE A 139 5.73 36.27 -4.57
N SER A 140 6.57 36.77 -5.48
CA SER A 140 6.79 38.20 -5.66
C SER A 140 5.60 38.96 -6.27
N ASP A 141 4.61 38.24 -6.81
CA ASP A 141 3.41 38.85 -7.37
C ASP A 141 2.54 39.45 -6.24
N PRO A 142 2.22 40.75 -6.28
CA PRO A 142 1.46 41.44 -5.25
C PRO A 142 -0.02 41.02 -5.12
N LEU A 143 -0.50 40.14 -6.00
CA LEU A 143 -1.88 39.62 -5.93
C LEU A 143 -2.12 38.64 -4.77
N TYR A 144 -1.07 38.19 -4.08
CA TYR A 144 -1.23 37.24 -2.98
C TYR A 144 -1.52 37.96 -1.66
N THR A 145 -2.69 37.69 -1.12
CA THR A 145 -3.12 38.26 0.16
C THR A 145 -2.91 37.25 1.30
N LYS A 146 -2.28 37.71 2.37
CA LYS A 146 -2.24 36.95 3.64
C LYS A 146 -3.66 36.65 4.10
N GLN A 147 -3.93 35.41 4.45
CA GLN A 147 -5.18 35.00 5.06
C GLN A 147 -4.92 34.12 6.28
N ILE A 148 -5.65 34.35 7.36
CA ILE A 148 -5.71 33.45 8.49
C ILE A 148 -6.67 32.34 8.12
N MET A 149 -6.22 31.10 8.21
CA MET A 149 -7.05 29.93 7.94
C MET A 149 -7.84 29.53 9.18
N ASN A 150 -9.09 29.16 8.98
CA ASN A 150 -9.94 28.64 10.04
C ASN A 150 -9.65 27.19 10.40
N TYR A 151 -8.89 26.49 9.56
CA TYR A 151 -8.44 25.15 9.80
C TYR A 151 -7.04 24.94 9.21
N ILE A 152 -6.31 23.94 9.73
CA ILE A 152 -4.97 23.60 9.29
C ILE A 152 -5.06 22.39 8.38
N PRO A 153 -4.64 22.49 7.10
CA PRO A 153 -4.58 21.33 6.20
C PRO A 153 -3.70 20.23 6.79
N GLN A 154 -4.21 19.00 6.77
CA GLN A 154 -3.51 17.85 7.30
C GLN A 154 -2.64 17.20 6.20
N PRO A 155 -1.60 16.47 6.56
CA PRO A 155 -0.83 15.68 5.62
C PRO A 155 -1.71 14.77 4.78
N GLN A 156 -1.38 14.62 3.51
CA GLN A 156 -2.08 13.71 2.60
C GLN A 156 -1.94 12.26 3.11
N VAL A 157 -3.03 11.50 2.99
CA VAL A 157 -3.08 10.10 3.44
C VAL A 157 -3.27 9.20 2.24
N PHE A 158 -2.41 8.19 2.12
CA PHE A 158 -2.55 7.12 1.14
C PHE A 158 -3.02 5.84 1.84
N VAL A 159 -3.98 5.16 1.22
CA VAL A 159 -4.50 3.87 1.69
C VAL A 159 -3.91 2.76 0.84
N TYR A 160 -3.29 1.79 1.49
CA TYR A 160 -2.66 0.62 0.90
C TYR A 160 -3.50 -0.61 1.22
N CYS A 161 -4.01 -1.26 0.19
CA CYS A 161 -4.88 -2.41 0.27
C CYS A 161 -4.19 -3.60 -0.37
N TYR A 162 -3.91 -4.65 0.40
CA TYR A 162 -3.08 -5.78 -0.03
C TYR A 162 -3.91 -7.01 -0.32
N GLU A 163 -3.48 -7.74 -1.35
CA GLU A 163 -3.91 -9.10 -1.68
C GLU A 163 -2.81 -10.07 -1.23
N GLN A 164 -2.98 -10.67 -0.07
CA GLN A 164 -1.96 -11.49 0.56
C GLN A 164 -1.74 -12.82 -0.17
N GLU A 165 -2.75 -13.31 -0.90
CA GLU A 165 -2.63 -14.52 -1.72
C GLU A 165 -1.58 -14.38 -2.81
N MET A 166 -1.33 -13.19 -3.32
CA MET A 166 -0.28 -12.98 -4.32
C MET A 166 1.07 -13.57 -3.86
N PRO A 167 1.82 -14.27 -4.71
CA PRO A 167 1.55 -14.57 -6.11
C PRO A 167 0.83 -15.90 -6.35
N ASP A 168 0.14 -16.48 -5.36
CA ASP A 168 -0.66 -17.69 -5.52
C ASP A 168 -2.03 -17.34 -6.11
N TYR A 169 -2.07 -17.24 -7.44
CA TYR A 169 -3.25 -16.83 -8.19
C TYR A 169 -4.41 -17.84 -8.15
N THR A 170 -4.24 -19.00 -7.54
CA THR A 170 -5.29 -20.03 -7.48
C THR A 170 -6.41 -19.70 -6.50
N ASN A 171 -6.15 -18.77 -5.57
CA ASN A 171 -7.07 -18.39 -4.50
C ASN A 171 -7.42 -16.89 -4.50
N LEU A 172 -7.07 -16.15 -5.54
CA LEU A 172 -7.32 -14.71 -5.62
C LEU A 172 -8.82 -14.41 -5.70
N ASN A 173 -9.32 -13.60 -4.79
CA ASN A 173 -10.69 -13.06 -4.79
C ASN A 173 -10.72 -11.57 -5.22
N PHE A 174 -9.56 -10.90 -5.20
CA PHE A 174 -9.38 -9.50 -5.57
C PHE A 174 -10.24 -8.53 -4.75
N ASP A 175 -10.35 -8.77 -3.45
CA ASP A 175 -11.00 -7.86 -2.52
C ASP A 175 -10.04 -6.86 -1.89
N TYR A 176 -8.73 -7.15 -1.90
CA TYR A 176 -7.68 -6.27 -1.40
C TYR A 176 -7.91 -5.79 0.03
N ASP A 177 -8.48 -6.66 0.87
CA ASP A 177 -8.80 -6.36 2.25
C ASP A 177 -7.96 -7.16 3.27
N ASP A 178 -7.11 -8.08 2.79
CA ASP A 178 -6.24 -8.91 3.63
C ASP A 178 -5.43 -8.12 4.63
N ALA A 179 -4.90 -6.97 4.21
CA ALA A 179 -4.38 -5.93 5.08
C ALA A 179 -4.66 -4.55 4.48
N VAL A 180 -5.25 -3.66 5.26
CA VAL A 180 -5.47 -2.29 4.87
C VAL A 180 -4.71 -1.35 5.80
N LEU A 181 -3.72 -0.67 5.24
CA LEU A 181 -2.91 0.33 5.93
C LEU A 181 -3.24 1.73 5.41
N SER A 182 -3.25 2.73 6.27
CA SER A 182 -3.17 4.13 5.87
C SER A 182 -1.83 4.70 6.29
N ILE A 183 -1.23 5.49 5.41
CA ILE A 183 0.05 6.13 5.70
C ILE A 183 -0.03 7.59 5.29
N SER A 184 0.43 8.46 6.17
CA SER A 184 0.79 9.83 5.83
C SER A 184 2.19 10.13 6.32
N TYR A 185 2.80 11.18 5.78
CA TYR A 185 4.05 11.69 6.31
C TYR A 185 4.04 13.21 6.36
N GLU A 186 4.81 13.76 7.29
CA GLU A 186 5.06 15.19 7.38
C GLU A 186 6.51 15.45 7.79
N ARG A 187 7.07 16.52 7.27
CA ARG A 187 8.35 17.04 7.74
C ARG A 187 8.12 18.02 8.87
N THR A 188 8.59 17.71 10.07
CA THR A 188 8.35 18.51 11.27
C THR A 188 9.56 19.33 11.70
N GLY A 189 10.71 19.11 11.05
CA GLY A 189 11.94 19.83 11.30
C GLY A 189 12.90 19.77 10.12
N GLU A 190 14.07 20.33 10.29
CA GLU A 190 15.10 20.33 9.24
C GLU A 190 15.49 18.90 8.81
N ARG A 191 15.61 17.99 9.81
CA ARG A 191 16.06 16.60 9.61
C ARG A 191 15.06 15.56 10.11
N GLU A 192 13.84 15.95 10.46
CA GLU A 192 12.84 15.07 11.05
C GLU A 192 11.64 14.88 10.12
N ILE A 193 11.32 13.62 9.88
CA ILE A 193 10.11 13.19 9.18
C ILE A 193 9.28 12.32 10.14
N ARG A 194 7.99 12.56 10.20
CA ARG A 194 7.02 11.73 10.92
C ARG A 194 6.20 10.93 9.90
N PHE A 195 6.13 9.63 10.10
CA PHE A 195 5.24 8.73 9.37
C PHE A 195 4.13 8.29 10.30
N HIS A 196 2.91 8.66 9.96
CA HIS A 196 1.70 8.18 10.64
C HIS A 196 1.22 6.93 9.93
N VAL A 197 1.14 5.84 10.65
CA VAL A 197 0.73 4.54 10.11
C VAL A 197 -0.48 4.04 10.86
N TRP A 198 -1.56 3.76 10.15
CA TRP A 198 -2.78 3.15 10.70
C TRP A 198 -2.95 1.74 10.14
N LEU A 199 -3.27 0.79 11.02
CA LEU A 199 -3.80 -0.51 10.64
C LEU A 199 -5.32 -0.40 10.66
N ASN A 200 -5.94 -0.40 9.47
CA ASN A 200 -7.38 -0.17 9.30
C ASN A 200 -8.19 -1.46 9.29
N ALA A 201 -7.68 -2.51 8.63
CA ALA A 201 -8.37 -3.79 8.48
C ALA A 201 -7.39 -4.96 8.35
N VAL A 202 -7.87 -6.17 8.69
CA VAL A 202 -7.19 -7.44 8.49
C VAL A 202 -8.23 -8.47 8.04
N GLY A 203 -8.21 -8.85 6.76
CA GLY A 203 -9.21 -9.71 6.11
C GLY A 203 -8.76 -11.15 5.88
N THR A 204 -7.63 -11.57 6.42
CA THR A 204 -7.13 -12.94 6.25
C THR A 204 -6.98 -13.65 7.60
N ASP A 205 -7.03 -14.99 7.58
CA ASP A 205 -6.72 -15.84 8.73
C ASP A 205 -5.22 -16.17 8.83
N ARG A 206 -4.40 -15.74 7.86
CA ARG A 206 -2.97 -16.06 7.80
C ARG A 206 -2.11 -15.03 8.51
N PRO A 207 -1.00 -15.47 9.14
CA PRO A 207 -0.06 -14.56 9.75
C PRO A 207 0.64 -13.71 8.68
N MET A 208 0.72 -12.40 8.93
CA MET A 208 1.48 -11.48 8.11
C MET A 208 2.12 -10.37 8.94
N SER A 209 3.33 -10.01 8.57
CA SER A 209 4.04 -8.86 9.11
C SER A 209 3.96 -7.69 8.14
N ALA A 210 4.32 -6.49 8.57
CA ALA A 210 4.48 -5.36 7.67
C ALA A 210 5.72 -4.52 7.99
N ALA A 211 6.24 -3.89 6.96
CA ALA A 211 7.35 -2.95 7.05
C ALA A 211 7.18 -1.80 6.06
N LEU A 212 7.96 -0.74 6.25
CA LEU A 212 7.97 0.45 5.42
C LEU A 212 9.37 0.63 4.83
N HIS A 213 9.51 0.52 3.53
CA HIS A 213 10.74 0.74 2.79
C HIS A 213 10.83 2.21 2.36
N LEU A 214 11.95 2.84 2.66
CA LEU A 214 12.27 4.21 2.26
C LEU A 214 13.23 4.14 1.07
N LYS A 215 12.68 4.17 -0.15
CA LYS A 215 13.46 4.11 -1.39
C LYS A 215 14.39 5.31 -1.49
N ASN A 216 15.61 5.08 -1.94
CA ASN A 216 16.68 6.06 -2.08
C ASN A 216 17.22 6.63 -0.75
N PHE A 217 16.80 6.13 0.41
CA PHE A 217 17.34 6.51 1.71
C PHE A 217 18.02 5.29 2.35
N LYS A 218 19.30 5.44 2.70
CA LYS A 218 20.10 4.36 3.27
C LYS A 218 20.04 4.35 4.80
N TYR A 219 20.31 3.18 5.40
CA TYR A 219 20.38 3.06 6.85
C TYR A 219 21.41 3.99 7.48
N ASP A 220 22.55 4.21 6.82
CA ASP A 220 23.62 5.06 7.33
C ASP A 220 23.29 6.57 7.28
N GLU A 221 22.27 6.97 6.55
CA GLU A 221 21.75 8.35 6.52
C GLU A 221 20.80 8.65 7.68
N ILE A 222 20.32 7.61 8.39
CA ILE A 222 19.40 7.76 9.52
C ILE A 222 20.17 7.84 10.84
N GLU A 223 19.87 8.84 11.63
CA GLU A 223 20.40 9.02 12.98
C GLU A 223 19.62 8.20 14.01
N SER A 224 18.28 8.23 13.93
CA SER A 224 17.41 7.46 14.81
C SER A 224 16.02 7.21 14.21
N ILE A 225 15.41 6.11 14.62
CA ILE A 225 14.00 5.80 14.42
C ILE A 225 13.40 5.55 15.79
N THR A 226 12.39 6.34 16.13
CA THR A 226 11.64 6.23 17.40
C THR A 226 10.15 6.28 17.11
N THR A 227 9.32 6.12 18.12
CA THR A 227 7.87 6.29 18.00
C THR A 227 7.35 7.32 18.96
N GLU A 228 6.30 8.03 18.59
CA GLU A 228 5.69 9.05 19.45
C GLU A 228 5.13 8.40 20.73
N GLY A 229 5.53 8.95 21.87
CA GLY A 229 5.11 8.42 23.18
C GLY A 229 5.54 6.97 23.48
N GLY A 230 6.46 6.40 22.69
CA GLY A 230 6.85 4.99 22.81
C GLY A 230 5.77 3.99 22.32
N ALA A 231 4.79 4.46 21.54
CA ALA A 231 3.76 3.61 20.98
C ALA A 231 4.37 2.53 20.06
N SER A 232 3.75 1.37 20.00
CA SER A 232 4.19 0.26 19.14
C SER A 232 3.01 -0.64 18.78
N PHE A 233 2.99 -1.14 17.56
CA PHE A 233 2.08 -2.23 17.18
C PHE A 233 2.44 -3.56 17.86
N ASN A 234 3.67 -3.71 18.32
CA ASN A 234 4.24 -4.95 18.84
C ASN A 234 4.23 -5.02 20.37
N VAL A 235 3.27 -4.38 21.02
CA VAL A 235 3.07 -4.47 22.46
C VAL A 235 1.66 -4.95 22.81
N ASN A 236 1.54 -5.75 23.86
CA ASN A 236 0.25 -6.17 24.39
C ASN A 236 -0.41 -5.04 25.21
N SER A 237 -1.60 -5.31 25.75
CA SER A 237 -2.34 -4.35 26.59
C SER A 237 -1.63 -3.92 27.87
N LYS A 238 -0.58 -4.65 28.27
CA LYS A 238 0.27 -4.32 29.44
C LYS A 238 1.51 -3.52 29.05
N GLY A 239 1.72 -3.26 27.73
CA GLY A 239 2.92 -2.60 27.21
C GLY A 239 4.14 -3.53 27.10
N GLU A 240 3.95 -4.85 27.22
CA GLU A 240 5.02 -5.83 27.06
C GLU A 240 5.21 -6.14 25.58
N GLU A 241 6.46 -6.28 25.13
CA GLU A 241 6.78 -6.62 23.76
C GLU A 241 6.23 -8.01 23.39
N ILE A 242 5.50 -8.07 22.27
CA ILE A 242 4.98 -9.31 21.73
C ILE A 242 6.01 -9.86 20.74
N ILE A 243 6.46 -11.09 20.99
CA ILE A 243 7.38 -11.79 20.11
C ILE A 243 6.67 -13.05 19.64
N ASP A 244 6.30 -13.09 18.35
CA ASP A 244 5.82 -14.34 17.75
C ASP A 244 7.00 -15.26 17.47
N GLN A 245 6.95 -16.44 18.08
CA GLN A 245 7.92 -17.49 17.81
C GLN A 245 7.59 -18.34 16.58
N TYR A 246 6.41 -18.17 16.00
CA TYR A 246 5.90 -18.93 14.86
C TYR A 246 6.01 -18.18 13.53
N ILE A 247 6.08 -16.86 13.56
CA ILE A 247 6.43 -16.08 12.34
C ILE A 247 7.93 -16.04 12.23
N SER A 248 8.43 -16.07 11.03
CA SER A 248 9.86 -16.02 10.74
C SER A 248 10.51 -14.77 11.34
N VAL A 249 10.74 -14.86 12.61
CA VAL A 249 11.07 -13.82 13.58
C VAL A 249 12.37 -13.08 13.24
N ASN A 250 13.18 -13.65 12.36
CA ASN A 250 14.43 -13.03 11.95
C ASN A 250 14.25 -11.71 11.21
N LEU A 251 13.11 -11.51 10.55
CA LEU A 251 12.80 -10.25 9.86
C LEU A 251 12.54 -9.09 10.81
N LEU A 252 12.01 -9.36 12.00
CA LEU A 252 11.47 -8.33 12.89
C LEU A 252 12.35 -8.04 14.10
N ARG A 253 13.25 -8.96 14.46
CA ARG A 253 14.18 -8.78 15.58
C ARG A 253 15.39 -7.92 15.23
N ASN A 254 15.74 -7.83 13.96
CA ASN A 254 16.85 -7.00 13.53
C ASN A 254 16.33 -5.61 13.23
N ARG A 255 16.98 -4.59 13.80
CA ARG A 255 16.74 -3.19 13.44
C ARG A 255 16.99 -2.94 11.95
N GLU A 256 17.75 -3.82 11.32
CA GLU A 256 18.08 -3.84 9.91
C GLU A 256 17.29 -4.98 9.24
N LEU A 257 16.04 -4.68 8.88
CA LEU A 257 15.28 -5.54 8.01
C LEU A 257 15.86 -5.39 6.60
N LEU A 258 16.39 -6.48 6.07
CA LEU A 258 16.89 -6.51 4.70
C LEU A 258 15.79 -7.06 3.80
N LEU A 259 15.40 -6.28 2.80
CA LEU A 259 14.56 -6.79 1.74
C LEU A 259 15.22 -8.00 1.11
N LYS A 260 14.47 -9.07 0.86
CA LYS A 260 14.98 -10.21 0.09
C LYS A 260 15.53 -9.78 -1.26
N SER A 261 14.88 -8.79 -1.86
CA SER A 261 15.29 -8.16 -3.09
C SER A 261 16.69 -7.51 -3.00
N GLN A 262 17.11 -7.08 -1.82
CA GLN A 262 18.41 -6.45 -1.58
C GLN A 262 19.46 -7.41 -1.00
N SER A 263 19.15 -8.69 -0.85
CA SER A 263 20.03 -9.66 -0.19
C SER A 263 21.40 -9.84 -0.87
N GLN A 264 21.50 -9.47 -2.13
CA GLN A 264 22.75 -9.55 -2.92
C GLN A 264 23.49 -8.21 -3.00
N GLU A 265 22.95 -7.15 -2.44
CA GLU A 265 23.56 -5.83 -2.43
C GLU A 265 24.58 -5.72 -1.29
N LYS A 266 25.53 -4.79 -1.44
CA LYS A 266 26.45 -4.46 -0.37
C LYS A 266 25.71 -3.73 0.75
N GLU A 267 26.18 -3.90 2.00
CA GLU A 267 25.56 -3.25 3.16
C GLU A 267 25.43 -1.72 3.00
N GLU A 268 26.45 -1.08 2.42
CA GLU A 268 26.50 0.37 2.17
C GLU A 268 25.47 0.86 1.14
N ASP A 269 24.90 -0.07 0.34
CA ASP A 269 23.96 0.25 -0.73
C ASP A 269 22.51 -0.06 -0.33
N LYS A 270 22.28 -0.73 0.81
CA LYS A 270 20.95 -1.14 1.27
C LYS A 270 20.13 0.04 1.75
N GLU A 271 18.95 0.14 1.22
CA GLU A 271 17.97 1.16 1.60
C GLU A 271 17.30 0.84 2.94
N ALA A 272 16.85 1.86 3.63
CA ALA A 272 16.28 1.74 4.97
C ALA A 272 14.89 1.11 4.96
N VAL A 273 14.64 0.21 5.89
CA VAL A 273 13.34 -0.41 6.13
C VAL A 273 12.96 -0.28 7.60
N ILE A 274 11.76 0.22 7.85
CA ILE A 274 11.19 0.39 9.20
C ILE A 274 10.23 -0.76 9.47
N ASN A 275 10.47 -1.54 10.52
CA ASN A 275 9.53 -2.57 10.96
C ASN A 275 8.28 -1.92 11.53
N LEU A 276 7.09 -2.30 11.03
CA LEU A 276 5.82 -1.81 11.52
C LEU A 276 5.25 -2.78 12.57
N PHE A 277 4.90 -3.99 12.15
CA PHE A 277 4.39 -5.01 13.07
C PHE A 277 4.81 -6.43 12.68
N CYS A 278 4.88 -7.30 13.68
CA CYS A 278 5.26 -8.70 13.50
C CYS A 278 4.09 -9.59 13.10
N ASP A 279 2.87 -9.23 13.48
CA ASP A 279 1.65 -9.92 13.09
C ASP A 279 0.50 -8.92 13.06
N ALA A 280 -0.21 -8.87 11.91
CA ALA A 280 -1.32 -7.96 11.71
C ALA A 280 -2.45 -8.17 12.74
N HIS A 281 -2.77 -9.43 13.08
CA HIS A 281 -3.82 -9.73 14.04
C HIS A 281 -3.45 -9.26 15.45
N TRP A 282 -2.20 -9.37 15.85
CA TRP A 282 -1.75 -8.84 17.14
C TRP A 282 -1.70 -7.32 17.15
N ALA A 283 -1.33 -6.75 16.01
CA ALA A 283 -1.30 -5.32 15.83
C ALA A 283 -2.69 -4.67 15.99
N THR A 284 -3.79 -5.43 15.82
CA THR A 284 -5.14 -4.96 16.12
C THR A 284 -5.35 -4.62 17.60
N GLY A 285 -4.54 -5.21 18.49
CA GLY A 285 -4.69 -5.08 19.94
C GLY A 285 -5.72 -6.05 20.54
N ASP A 286 -6.22 -7.03 19.79
CA ASP A 286 -7.13 -8.04 20.30
C ASP A 286 -6.41 -8.96 21.28
N LEU A 287 -6.86 -8.94 22.53
CA LEU A 287 -6.29 -9.75 23.62
C LEU A 287 -6.42 -11.25 23.36
N LEU A 288 -7.49 -11.69 22.68
CA LEU A 288 -7.69 -13.11 22.37
C LEU A 288 -6.68 -13.60 21.34
N ALA A 289 -6.35 -12.76 20.36
CA ALA A 289 -5.31 -13.06 19.40
C ALA A 289 -3.93 -13.12 20.06
N GLN A 290 -3.68 -12.24 21.03
CA GLN A 290 -2.42 -12.18 21.76
C GLN A 290 -2.20 -13.34 22.74
N ASP A 291 -3.27 -13.80 23.41
CA ASP A 291 -3.17 -14.84 24.44
C ASP A 291 -3.17 -16.28 23.87
N ASN A 292 -3.58 -16.50 22.64
CA ASN A 292 -3.84 -17.82 22.06
C ASN A 292 -3.14 -18.04 20.70
N ILE A 293 -1.91 -17.63 20.62
CA ILE A 293 -1.09 -17.73 19.41
C ILE A 293 -1.04 -19.16 18.86
N GLY A 294 -1.51 -19.34 17.62
CA GLY A 294 -1.44 -20.60 16.89
C GLY A 294 -2.47 -21.67 17.28
N LEU A 295 -3.38 -21.41 18.22
CA LEU A 295 -4.37 -22.38 18.69
C LEU A 295 -5.82 -22.06 18.31
N ILE A 296 -6.12 -20.82 17.92
CA ILE A 296 -7.47 -20.38 17.56
C ILE A 296 -7.46 -19.91 16.10
N PRO A 297 -8.50 -20.21 15.31
CA PRO A 297 -8.66 -19.59 13.99
C PRO A 297 -8.56 -18.07 14.14
N ARG A 298 -7.71 -17.45 13.35
CA ARG A 298 -7.54 -16.00 13.34
C ARG A 298 -8.84 -15.38 12.87
N LYS A 299 -9.12 -14.17 13.33
CA LYS A 299 -10.35 -13.44 13.02
C LYS A 299 -10.09 -12.34 12.05
N HIS A 300 -11.11 -12.00 11.30
CA HIS A 300 -11.08 -10.88 10.36
C HIS A 300 -11.57 -9.59 11.04
N TYR A 301 -10.94 -8.47 10.75
CA TYR A 301 -11.20 -7.19 11.40
C TYR A 301 -11.54 -6.12 10.37
N ASN A 302 -12.69 -5.45 10.55
CA ASN A 302 -13.14 -4.33 9.73
C ASN A 302 -13.36 -4.68 8.24
N VAL A 303 -13.71 -5.90 7.92
CA VAL A 303 -13.97 -6.37 6.54
C VAL A 303 -15.39 -6.91 6.35
N SER A 304 -16.26 -6.71 7.33
CA SER A 304 -17.66 -7.13 7.28
C SER A 304 -18.57 -6.06 7.87
N LYS A 305 -19.80 -5.94 7.35
CA LYS A 305 -20.83 -4.99 7.88
C LYS A 305 -21.38 -5.37 9.25
N GLY A 306 -21.05 -6.50 9.77
CA GLY A 306 -21.51 -6.97 11.07
C GLY A 306 -20.49 -7.84 11.77
N SER A 307 -20.55 -7.87 13.11
CA SER A 307 -19.71 -8.75 13.91
C SER A 307 -20.32 -10.14 14.01
N THR A 308 -19.49 -11.17 13.81
CA THR A 308 -19.82 -12.58 14.01
C THR A 308 -18.73 -13.23 14.88
N ALA A 309 -18.74 -14.56 14.99
CA ALA A 309 -17.65 -15.27 15.67
C ALA A 309 -16.28 -15.06 15.00
N ASP A 310 -16.26 -14.89 13.66
CA ASP A 310 -15.03 -14.81 12.86
C ASP A 310 -14.74 -13.39 12.34
N TYR A 311 -15.73 -12.49 12.35
CA TYR A 311 -15.61 -11.11 11.90
C TYR A 311 -15.82 -10.14 13.05
N LEU A 312 -14.86 -9.28 13.29
CA LEU A 312 -14.87 -8.32 14.38
C LEU A 312 -14.73 -6.88 13.85
N THR A 313 -15.20 -5.94 14.64
CA THR A 313 -14.96 -4.52 14.42
C THR A 313 -13.89 -4.05 15.40
N MET A 314 -12.91 -3.29 14.90
CA MET A 314 -11.89 -2.64 15.70
C MET A 314 -11.81 -1.15 15.39
N THR A 315 -11.33 -0.36 16.34
CA THR A 315 -10.88 1.00 16.05
C THR A 315 -9.52 0.90 15.35
N PRO A 316 -9.32 1.54 14.18
CA PRO A 316 -8.01 1.59 13.54
C PRO A 316 -6.93 2.02 14.53
N ARG A 317 -5.85 1.28 14.56
CA ARG A 317 -4.75 1.53 15.48
C ARG A 317 -3.67 2.34 14.78
N GLU A 318 -3.17 3.38 15.44
CA GLU A 318 -2.15 4.31 14.92
C GLU A 318 -0.84 4.17 15.66
N VAL A 319 0.27 4.24 14.93
CA VAL A 319 1.61 4.46 15.45
C VAL A 319 2.31 5.50 14.59
N THR A 320 2.84 6.54 15.22
CA THR A 320 3.65 7.56 14.57
C THR A 320 5.13 7.23 14.74
N TYR A 321 5.82 6.99 13.62
CA TYR A 321 7.27 6.77 13.58
C TYR A 321 7.97 8.11 13.34
N ILE A 322 8.95 8.42 14.15
CA ILE A 322 9.77 9.62 14.05
C ILE A 322 11.15 9.22 13.54
N VAL A 323 11.46 9.61 12.31
CA VAL A 323 12.73 9.34 11.67
C VAL A 323 13.56 10.60 11.65
N THR A 324 14.70 10.59 12.34
CA THR A 324 15.67 11.67 12.32
C THR A 324 16.82 11.29 11.40
N PHE A 325 17.10 12.11 10.42
CA PHE A 325 18.21 11.94 9.50
C PHE A 325 19.45 12.66 10.00
N LYS A 326 20.63 12.19 9.59
CA LYS A 326 21.92 12.85 9.92
C LYS A 326 22.07 14.19 9.22
N GLU A 327 21.52 14.30 8.00
CA GLU A 327 21.54 15.52 7.18
C GLU A 327 20.14 15.81 6.65
N SER A 328 19.88 17.06 6.30
CA SER A 328 18.60 17.50 5.72
C SER A 328 18.54 17.34 4.20
N LYS A 329 19.69 17.17 3.56
CA LYS A 329 19.81 17.12 2.11
C LYS A 329 19.07 15.92 1.54
N GLY A 330 18.21 16.15 0.55
CA GLY A 330 17.41 15.15 -0.13
C GLY A 330 16.01 14.96 0.45
N LEU A 331 15.74 15.42 1.68
CA LEU A 331 14.42 15.28 2.30
C LEU A 331 13.35 16.11 1.60
N GLU A 332 13.74 17.17 0.88
CA GLU A 332 12.84 17.97 0.05
C GLU A 332 12.30 17.19 -1.17
N TYR A 333 12.91 16.06 -1.50
CA TYR A 333 12.46 15.18 -2.59
C TYR A 333 11.68 13.95 -2.11
N LEU A 334 11.54 13.75 -0.78
CA LEU A 334 10.71 12.67 -0.25
C LEU A 334 9.26 12.89 -0.70
N ASN A 335 8.68 11.84 -1.26
CA ASN A 335 7.29 11.80 -1.71
C ASN A 335 6.77 10.36 -1.67
N PHE A 336 5.48 10.14 -1.93
CA PHE A 336 4.88 8.80 -1.79
C PHE A 336 5.42 7.75 -2.76
N ASP A 337 6.04 8.09 -3.88
CA ASP A 337 6.71 7.08 -4.75
C ASP A 337 7.96 6.48 -4.10
N LEU A 338 8.52 7.18 -3.11
CA LEU A 338 9.69 6.74 -2.34
C LEU A 338 9.30 6.04 -1.02
N ILE A 339 8.01 5.98 -0.71
CA ILE A 339 7.45 5.35 0.48
C ILE A 339 6.74 4.07 0.03
N ASP A 340 7.33 2.92 0.35
CA ASP A 340 6.85 1.62 -0.12
C ASP A 340 6.56 0.71 1.09
N PRO A 341 5.37 0.82 1.68
CA PRO A 341 4.94 -0.14 2.68
C PRO A 341 4.65 -1.48 2.00
N PHE A 342 4.97 -2.57 2.68
CA PHE A 342 4.75 -3.91 2.16
C PHE A 342 4.41 -4.87 3.30
N ILE A 343 3.74 -5.95 2.96
CA ILE A 343 3.48 -7.05 3.88
C ILE A 343 4.44 -8.20 3.61
N ILE A 344 4.67 -9.01 4.65
CA ILE A 344 5.55 -10.17 4.60
C ILE A 344 4.75 -11.37 5.04
N LYS A 345 4.75 -12.42 4.22
CA LYS A 345 4.06 -13.68 4.48
C LYS A 345 4.96 -14.88 4.32
N GLU A 346 4.50 -16.05 4.75
CA GLU A 346 5.12 -17.31 4.40
C GLU A 346 4.66 -17.77 3.00
N TYR A 347 5.62 -18.16 2.17
CA TYR A 347 5.37 -18.70 0.85
C TYR A 347 6.45 -19.71 0.46
N LEU A 348 6.04 -20.91 0.03
CA LEU A 348 6.93 -21.99 -0.40
C LEU A 348 8.06 -22.34 0.60
N GLY A 349 7.73 -22.28 1.91
CA GLY A 349 8.67 -22.62 2.99
C GLY A 349 9.69 -21.52 3.31
N GLY A 350 9.46 -20.29 2.88
CA GLY A 350 10.22 -19.10 3.20
C GLY A 350 9.33 -17.87 3.36
N THR A 351 9.93 -16.73 3.62
CA THR A 351 9.23 -15.45 3.67
C THR A 351 9.16 -14.81 2.28
N PHE A 352 8.04 -14.16 2.00
CA PHE A 352 7.78 -13.48 0.75
C PHE A 352 7.25 -12.06 1.01
N GLU A 353 7.78 -11.09 0.29
CA GLU A 353 7.38 -9.68 0.36
C GLU A 353 6.30 -9.41 -0.69
N VAL A 354 5.19 -8.80 -0.27
CA VAL A 354 4.10 -8.36 -1.15
C VAL A 354 4.10 -6.83 -1.17
N HIS A 355 4.59 -6.27 -2.26
CA HIS A 355 4.62 -4.85 -2.54
C HIS A 355 3.46 -4.46 -3.48
N GLN A 356 3.30 -3.17 -3.78
CA GLN A 356 2.31 -2.69 -4.74
C GLN A 356 2.46 -3.40 -6.10
N PHE A 357 3.70 -3.56 -6.55
CA PHE A 357 3.99 -4.29 -7.78
C PHE A 357 4.66 -5.61 -7.46
N ALA A 358 4.44 -6.57 -8.36
CA ALA A 358 4.99 -7.91 -8.30
C ALA A 358 6.44 -7.96 -8.03
N TYR A 359 7.22 -6.94 -8.21
CA TYR A 359 8.50 -7.00 -7.99
C TYR A 359 9.22 -5.81 -7.87
N CYS A 360 9.98 -5.82 -6.96
CA CYS A 360 10.96 -4.84 -6.80
C CYS A 360 12.24 -5.10 -7.59
N ASN A 361 12.57 -6.32 -7.97
CA ASN A 361 13.68 -6.60 -8.88
C ASN A 361 13.65 -8.01 -9.47
N ASP A 362 14.46 -8.21 -10.51
CA ASP A 362 14.61 -9.49 -11.21
C ASP A 362 14.94 -10.68 -10.30
N TRP A 363 15.56 -10.43 -9.14
CA TRP A 363 15.90 -11.47 -8.20
C TRP A 363 14.66 -12.16 -7.63
N VAL A 364 13.67 -11.37 -7.22
CA VAL A 364 12.38 -11.89 -6.71
C VAL A 364 11.68 -12.71 -7.80
N LEU A 365 11.52 -12.15 -8.97
CA LEU A 365 10.84 -12.83 -10.10
C LEU A 365 11.51 -14.17 -10.45
N LYS A 366 12.83 -14.18 -10.54
CA LYS A 366 13.60 -15.38 -10.90
C LYS A 366 13.58 -16.44 -9.80
N ASN A 367 13.72 -16.06 -8.55
CA ASN A 367 13.82 -17.02 -7.45
C ASN A 367 12.48 -17.65 -7.09
N TYR A 368 11.39 -16.90 -7.19
CA TYR A 368 10.03 -17.39 -6.92
C TYR A 368 9.31 -17.89 -8.17
N LYS A 369 9.88 -17.75 -9.37
CA LYS A 369 9.32 -18.22 -10.65
C LYS A 369 7.88 -17.74 -10.86
N ILE A 370 7.64 -16.47 -10.57
CA ILE A 370 6.31 -15.86 -10.66
C ILE A 370 5.89 -15.80 -12.13
N PRO A 371 4.67 -16.27 -12.49
CA PRO A 371 4.16 -16.18 -13.86
C PRO A 371 4.08 -14.71 -14.32
N GLU A 372 4.38 -14.48 -15.60
CA GLU A 372 4.38 -13.14 -16.19
C GLU A 372 3.02 -12.44 -16.09
N GLU A 373 1.95 -13.20 -16.18
CA GLU A 373 0.57 -12.71 -16.07
C GLU A 373 0.28 -12.15 -14.69
N ILE A 374 0.80 -12.78 -13.63
CA ILE A 374 0.64 -12.33 -12.24
C ILE A 374 1.47 -11.07 -11.98
N VAL A 375 2.61 -10.94 -12.65
CA VAL A 375 3.46 -9.74 -12.55
C VAL A 375 2.74 -8.47 -13.03
N LYS A 376 1.78 -8.61 -13.95
CA LYS A 376 1.02 -7.49 -14.51
C LYS A 376 -0.12 -7.02 -13.62
N LEU A 377 -0.52 -7.80 -12.63
CA LEU A 377 -1.58 -7.42 -11.68
C LEU A 377 -0.99 -6.58 -10.53
N PRO A 378 -1.75 -5.67 -9.95
CA PRO A 378 -1.33 -5.00 -8.72
C PRO A 378 -1.45 -5.98 -7.55
N TRP A 379 -0.40 -6.14 -6.76
CA TRP A 379 -0.42 -6.95 -5.55
C TRP A 379 -0.91 -6.18 -4.34
N ALA A 380 -0.89 -4.87 -4.47
CA ALA A 380 -1.57 -3.95 -3.57
C ALA A 380 -2.12 -2.78 -4.37
N LEU A 381 -3.24 -2.23 -3.94
CA LEU A 381 -3.77 -0.97 -4.45
C LEU A 381 -3.29 0.17 -3.57
N VAL A 382 -2.84 1.26 -4.18
CA VAL A 382 -2.42 2.48 -3.49
C VAL A 382 -3.37 3.61 -3.87
N ILE A 383 -4.19 4.03 -2.92
CA ILE A 383 -5.29 4.95 -3.12
C ILE A 383 -4.98 6.29 -2.44
N PRO A 384 -4.84 7.39 -3.19
CA PRO A 384 -4.54 8.71 -2.64
C PRO A 384 -5.80 9.40 -2.10
N TYR A 385 -6.56 8.73 -1.23
CA TYR A 385 -7.82 9.21 -0.69
C TYR A 385 -8.07 8.67 0.71
N LYS A 386 -7.92 9.49 1.73
CA LYS A 386 -8.04 9.11 3.15
C LYS A 386 -9.39 8.50 3.55
N LYS A 387 -10.45 8.82 2.79
CA LYS A 387 -11.81 8.33 3.05
C LYS A 387 -12.14 7.08 2.21
N PHE A 388 -11.15 6.48 1.56
CA PHE A 388 -11.35 5.27 0.76
C PHE A 388 -11.99 4.17 1.60
N ARG A 389 -12.97 3.52 1.01
CA ARG A 389 -13.70 2.39 1.61
C ARG A 389 -13.28 1.12 0.89
N HIS A 390 -12.48 0.30 1.56
CA HIS A 390 -12.05 -0.98 0.98
C HIS A 390 -13.24 -1.94 0.80
N PRO A 391 -13.17 -2.90 -0.13
CA PRO A 391 -14.19 -3.94 -0.29
C PRO A 391 -14.40 -4.73 1.00
N LEU A 392 -15.54 -5.36 1.13
CA LEU A 392 -15.77 -6.37 2.16
C LEU A 392 -15.09 -7.67 1.74
N ASP A 393 -14.77 -8.52 2.72
CA ASP A 393 -14.23 -9.86 2.54
C ASP A 393 -15.01 -10.65 1.49
N GLU A 394 -14.32 -11.33 0.59
CA GLU A 394 -14.84 -12.05 -0.56
C GLU A 394 -15.57 -11.16 -1.61
N VAL A 395 -15.47 -9.85 -1.51
CA VAL A 395 -16.06 -8.93 -2.48
C VAL A 395 -15.00 -8.39 -3.42
N ASN A 396 -15.02 -8.83 -4.66
CA ASN A 396 -14.12 -8.33 -5.69
C ASN A 396 -14.14 -6.79 -5.80
N ILE A 397 -12.98 -6.15 -5.96
CA ILE A 397 -12.87 -4.69 -6.09
C ILE A 397 -13.70 -4.14 -7.26
N GLY A 398 -13.87 -4.89 -8.32
CA GLY A 398 -14.64 -4.47 -9.50
C GLY A 398 -13.96 -4.77 -10.81
N PHE A 399 -13.04 -5.72 -10.84
CA PHE A 399 -12.55 -6.26 -12.09
C PHE A 399 -13.71 -6.77 -12.91
N LYS A 400 -13.85 -6.26 -14.12
CA LYS A 400 -14.98 -6.58 -14.97
C LYS A 400 -14.69 -7.81 -15.80
N LYS A 401 -15.45 -8.90 -15.60
CA LYS A 401 -15.66 -9.89 -16.65
C LYS A 401 -16.62 -9.29 -17.68
N LYS A 402 -16.34 -9.54 -18.97
CA LYS A 402 -17.17 -9.12 -20.09
C LYS A 402 -18.66 -9.29 -19.77
N ASP A 403 -19.41 -8.21 -19.92
CA ASP A 403 -20.87 -8.17 -19.79
C ASP A 403 -21.49 -8.27 -18.38
N VAL A 404 -20.72 -8.25 -17.29
CA VAL A 404 -21.28 -8.22 -15.94
C VAL A 404 -21.20 -6.81 -15.36
N ILE A 405 -22.23 -5.98 -15.56
CA ILE A 405 -22.40 -4.70 -14.87
C ILE A 405 -22.90 -4.99 -13.45
N GLY A 406 -22.27 -4.35 -12.45
CA GLY A 406 -22.69 -4.45 -11.05
C GLY A 406 -22.04 -5.55 -10.23
N PHE A 407 -20.97 -6.16 -10.75
CA PHE A 407 -20.14 -7.12 -10.02
C PHE A 407 -18.99 -6.39 -9.31
N GLY A 408 -18.94 -6.49 -7.97
CA GLY A 408 -17.87 -5.93 -7.15
C GLY A 408 -18.14 -4.53 -6.58
N ALA A 409 -17.23 -4.13 -5.70
CA ALA A 409 -17.37 -2.95 -4.86
C ALA A 409 -17.39 -1.62 -5.66
N TYR A 410 -16.60 -1.54 -6.74
CA TYR A 410 -16.40 -0.33 -7.56
C TYR A 410 -16.67 -0.58 -9.05
N SER A 411 -17.77 -1.27 -9.37
CA SER A 411 -18.10 -1.67 -10.75
C SER A 411 -19.47 -1.13 -11.25
N LYS A 412 -20.14 -0.29 -10.46
CA LYS A 412 -21.54 0.05 -10.69
C LYS A 412 -21.78 1.26 -11.60
N VAL A 413 -20.94 2.26 -11.53
CA VAL A 413 -21.12 3.53 -12.24
C VAL A 413 -20.23 3.59 -13.46
N ARG A 414 -20.82 3.48 -14.66
CA ARG A 414 -20.07 3.53 -15.93
C ARG A 414 -19.27 4.82 -16.04
N GLY A 415 -18.03 4.73 -16.50
CA GLY A 415 -17.07 5.84 -16.58
C GLY A 415 -16.26 6.04 -15.31
N HIS A 416 -16.61 5.35 -14.21
CA HIS A 416 -16.01 5.47 -12.89
C HIS A 416 -15.83 4.08 -12.24
N THR A 417 -15.49 3.06 -13.03
CA THR A 417 -15.33 1.70 -12.51
C THR A 417 -13.86 1.30 -12.45
N PHE A 418 -13.51 0.49 -11.45
CA PHE A 418 -12.18 -0.12 -11.37
C PHE A 418 -11.85 -0.91 -12.65
N GLY A 419 -12.84 -1.65 -13.21
CA GLY A 419 -12.64 -2.42 -14.42
C GLY A 419 -12.31 -1.57 -15.65
N GLU A 420 -12.92 -0.38 -15.81
CA GLU A 420 -12.57 0.54 -16.90
C GLU A 420 -11.14 1.07 -16.73
N TRP A 421 -10.76 1.44 -15.51
CA TRP A 421 -9.38 1.85 -15.20
C TRP A 421 -8.38 0.74 -15.46
N SER A 422 -8.65 -0.50 -15.08
CA SER A 422 -7.75 -1.64 -15.30
C SER A 422 -7.52 -1.95 -16.78
N MET A 423 -8.48 -1.66 -17.64
CA MET A 423 -8.39 -1.86 -19.09
C MET A 423 -7.75 -0.68 -19.84
N ASP A 424 -7.80 0.51 -19.28
CA ASP A 424 -7.15 1.73 -19.80
C ASP A 424 -6.80 2.66 -18.63
N HIS A 425 -5.50 2.80 -18.39
CA HIS A 425 -4.95 3.60 -17.27
C HIS A 425 -5.30 5.09 -17.31
N ASN A 426 -5.90 5.57 -18.41
CA ASN A 426 -6.35 6.98 -18.56
C ASN A 426 -7.84 7.15 -18.30
N LEU A 427 -8.60 6.07 -18.15
CA LEU A 427 -10.04 6.11 -17.89
C LEU A 427 -10.33 5.95 -16.39
N ALA A 428 -11.50 6.42 -15.99
CA ALA A 428 -12.04 6.22 -14.64
C ALA A 428 -11.03 6.51 -13.51
N LEU A 429 -10.20 7.53 -13.64
CA LEU A 429 -9.16 7.88 -12.67
C LEU A 429 -9.68 8.22 -11.28
N ASP A 430 -10.99 8.40 -11.14
CA ASP A 430 -11.72 8.73 -9.92
C ASP A 430 -12.56 7.57 -9.37
N TRP A 431 -12.41 6.37 -9.90
CA TRP A 431 -13.18 5.18 -9.55
C TRP A 431 -13.25 4.91 -8.04
N TYR A 432 -12.22 5.31 -7.32
CA TYR A 432 -12.04 5.04 -5.89
C TYR A 432 -12.81 6.00 -4.96
N LEU A 433 -13.49 7.00 -5.52
CA LEU A 433 -14.27 7.94 -4.72
C LEU A 433 -15.52 7.25 -4.16
N ASN A 434 -15.89 7.57 -2.92
CA ASN A 434 -16.98 6.92 -2.21
C ASN A 434 -18.34 6.99 -2.92
N GLU A 435 -18.55 8.02 -3.74
CA GLU A 435 -19.78 8.18 -4.51
C GLU A 435 -19.99 7.11 -5.57
N TYR A 436 -18.91 6.44 -5.99
CA TYR A 436 -18.94 5.34 -6.98
C TYR A 436 -18.94 3.96 -6.32
N ALA A 437 -18.79 3.90 -5.01
CA ALA A 437 -18.80 2.65 -4.25
C ALA A 437 -20.22 2.05 -4.18
N THR A 438 -20.28 0.73 -4.21
CA THR A 438 -21.50 0.00 -3.88
C THR A 438 -21.63 -0.12 -2.38
N GLU A 439 -22.52 0.66 -1.76
CA GLU A 439 -22.65 0.83 -0.30
C GLU A 439 -22.71 -0.50 0.48
N SER A 440 -23.33 -1.52 -0.07
CA SER A 440 -23.45 -2.85 0.58
C SER A 440 -22.21 -3.73 0.44
N GLN A 441 -21.21 -3.30 -0.31
CA GLN A 441 -20.03 -4.10 -0.68
C GLN A 441 -18.71 -3.47 -0.24
N VAL A 442 -18.74 -2.35 0.47
CA VAL A 442 -17.55 -1.68 1.03
C VAL A 442 -17.71 -1.49 2.54
N TYR A 443 -16.57 -1.49 3.25
CA TYR A 443 -16.55 -1.26 4.71
C TYR A 443 -16.72 0.21 5.10
#